data_8e6e5667055a3af1715b50798c79f4c7
#
_entry.id   8e6e5667055a3af1715b50798c79f4c7
#
_cell.length_a   1.000
_cell.length_b   1.000
_cell.length_c   1.000
_cell.angle_alpha   90.00
_cell.angle_beta   90.00
_cell.angle_gamma   90.00
#
_symmetry.space_group_name_H-M   'P 1'
#
loop_
_entity.id
_entity.type
_entity.pdbx_description
1 polymer ?
#
loop_
_entity_poly.entity_id
_entity_poly.type
_entity_poly.pdbx_seq_one_letter_code
_entity_poly.pdbx_strand_id
1 'polypeptide(L)'
;MTEQLNVQQMAEKLLAADNILILCHKNPDGDTVGCGSALYYALLALEKHAAVLCADPIPGRYAFTNPRLFKGEFEPQIVVAVDVASVQLFGEGNGVPQYTRHVDLCIDHHAGNSGYAEFTLLDGSAAAAAELLYEVICAMHVEITPHIADCLYTGLSTDTGCFKFSSTKASTHITAAKLMEAGARVEELNTLLFDTKPRERMEAERIARNHLEYHLDGRCALIYLTRDEIEQSRVDPADLEELTSLPISIEGVKVGLTLRQQPGGSYRISVRTAKGVDACEIAKRLGGGGHTRAAGCELLGNLDNAKSAILAEVEAVLDAPQEEA
;
A
#
# COMPACT_ATOMS: atom_id res chain seq x y z
N MET A 1 -4.48 5.95 -25.59
CA MET A 1 -5.56 5.57 -24.62
C MET A 1 -5.45 4.07 -24.45
N THR A 2 -5.46 3.60 -23.22
CA THR A 2 -5.44 2.17 -22.90
C THR A 2 -6.72 1.49 -23.39
N GLU A 3 -6.63 0.25 -23.87
CA GLU A 3 -7.78 -0.60 -24.15
C GLU A 3 -8.18 -1.37 -22.87
N GLN A 4 -9.47 -1.29 -22.49
CA GLN A 4 -9.98 -2.02 -21.34
C GLN A 4 -10.26 -3.49 -21.72
N LEU A 5 -9.71 -4.39 -20.93
CA LEU A 5 -9.92 -5.83 -21.07
C LEU A 5 -10.83 -6.36 -19.96
N ASN A 6 -11.53 -7.45 -20.27
CA ASN A 6 -12.12 -8.30 -19.24
C ASN A 6 -11.14 -9.40 -18.79
N VAL A 7 -11.51 -10.12 -17.74
CA VAL A 7 -10.69 -11.20 -17.14
C VAL A 7 -10.27 -12.24 -18.16
N GLN A 8 -11.18 -12.68 -19.03
CA GLN A 8 -10.89 -13.71 -20.05
C GLN A 8 -9.87 -13.21 -21.09
N GLN A 9 -10.02 -11.98 -21.58
CA GLN A 9 -9.10 -11.36 -22.53
C GLN A 9 -7.71 -11.15 -21.94
N MET A 10 -7.63 -10.75 -20.66
CA MET A 10 -6.35 -10.63 -19.93
C MET A 10 -5.66 -11.99 -19.81
N ALA A 11 -6.40 -13.02 -19.43
CA ALA A 11 -5.88 -14.39 -19.38
C ALA A 11 -5.36 -14.89 -20.74
N GLU A 12 -6.08 -14.64 -21.83
CA GLU A 12 -5.66 -15.01 -23.19
C GLU A 12 -4.35 -14.35 -23.61
N LYS A 13 -4.17 -13.05 -23.27
CA LYS A 13 -2.91 -12.35 -23.54
C LYS A 13 -1.73 -12.93 -22.76
N LEU A 14 -1.92 -13.24 -21.48
CA LEU A 14 -0.90 -13.87 -20.65
C LEU A 14 -0.56 -15.30 -21.14
N LEU A 15 -1.57 -16.06 -21.58
CA LEU A 15 -1.39 -17.39 -22.15
C LEU A 15 -0.63 -17.38 -23.48
N ALA A 16 -0.82 -16.35 -24.30
CA ALA A 16 -0.17 -16.23 -25.61
C ALA A 16 1.31 -15.80 -25.52
N ALA A 17 1.74 -15.19 -24.42
CA ALA A 17 3.08 -14.64 -24.24
C ALA A 17 4.01 -15.62 -23.48
N ASP A 18 5.33 -15.41 -23.66
CA ASP A 18 6.41 -15.95 -22.84
C ASP A 18 7.39 -14.84 -22.47
N ASN A 19 8.45 -15.11 -21.73
CA ASN A 19 9.41 -14.11 -21.25
C ASN A 19 8.69 -12.89 -20.65
N ILE A 20 7.91 -13.12 -19.60
CA ILE A 20 7.02 -12.14 -19.01
C ILE A 20 7.73 -11.41 -17.85
N LEU A 21 7.86 -10.09 -17.97
CA LEU A 21 8.37 -9.24 -16.88
C LEU A 21 7.20 -8.65 -16.10
N ILE A 22 7.12 -8.96 -14.81
CA ILE A 22 6.08 -8.49 -13.91
C ILE A 22 6.63 -7.31 -13.09
N LEU A 23 5.99 -6.14 -13.22
CA LEU A 23 6.39 -4.92 -12.52
C LEU A 23 5.51 -4.70 -11.29
N CYS A 24 6.16 -4.46 -10.15
CA CYS A 24 5.56 -3.98 -8.91
C CYS A 24 5.87 -2.50 -8.69
N HIS A 25 5.07 -1.80 -7.86
CA HIS A 25 5.33 -0.40 -7.55
C HIS A 25 6.49 -0.23 -6.55
N LYS A 26 7.09 0.98 -6.52
CA LYS A 26 8.08 1.38 -5.49
C LYS A 26 7.46 1.36 -4.10
N ASN A 27 8.29 1.15 -3.07
CA ASN A 27 7.82 0.91 -1.70
C ASN A 27 6.75 -0.19 -1.67
N PRO A 28 7.08 -1.41 -2.16
CA PRO A 28 6.08 -2.43 -2.44
C PRO A 28 5.37 -2.89 -1.18
N ASP A 29 4.06 -2.90 -1.24
CA ASP A 29 3.17 -3.40 -0.20
C ASP A 29 2.73 -4.86 -0.44
N GLY A 30 1.76 -5.32 0.36
CA GLY A 30 1.30 -6.70 0.29
C GLY A 30 0.51 -7.03 -0.98
N ASP A 31 -0.21 -6.06 -1.57
CA ASP A 31 -1.02 -6.34 -2.76
C ASP A 31 -0.13 -6.44 -4.00
N THR A 32 0.75 -5.47 -4.24
CA THR A 32 1.65 -5.54 -5.41
C THR A 32 2.62 -6.73 -5.33
N VAL A 33 3.18 -7.04 -4.12
CA VAL A 33 4.08 -8.20 -3.92
C VAL A 33 3.32 -9.53 -4.03
N GLY A 34 2.16 -9.60 -3.40
CA GLY A 34 1.30 -10.79 -3.46
C GLY A 34 0.86 -11.09 -4.88
N CYS A 35 0.36 -10.08 -5.60
CA CYS A 35 -0.04 -10.20 -7.00
C CYS A 35 1.13 -10.57 -7.91
N GLY A 36 2.25 -9.86 -7.81
CA GLY A 36 3.44 -10.14 -8.60
C GLY A 36 3.95 -11.56 -8.41
N SER A 37 3.99 -12.03 -7.15
CA SER A 37 4.41 -13.38 -6.81
C SER A 37 3.41 -14.44 -7.28
N ALA A 38 2.10 -14.22 -7.07
CA ALA A 38 1.05 -15.16 -7.50
C ALA A 38 1.06 -15.33 -9.02
N LEU A 39 1.16 -14.23 -9.78
CA LEU A 39 1.25 -14.28 -11.24
C LEU A 39 2.52 -15.00 -11.69
N TYR A 40 3.67 -14.74 -11.06
CA TYR A 40 4.91 -15.46 -11.34
C TYR A 40 4.74 -16.97 -11.20
N TYR A 41 4.19 -17.44 -10.07
CA TYR A 41 4.02 -18.88 -9.85
C TYR A 41 2.96 -19.50 -10.77
N ALA A 42 1.91 -18.77 -11.11
CA ALA A 42 0.92 -19.21 -12.09
C ALA A 42 1.53 -19.38 -13.48
N LEU A 43 2.38 -18.46 -13.92
CA LEU A 43 3.10 -18.54 -15.19
C LEU A 43 4.13 -19.67 -15.18
N LEU A 44 4.82 -19.88 -14.05
CA LEU A 44 5.76 -20.99 -13.89
C LEU A 44 5.06 -22.36 -13.99
N ALA A 45 3.84 -22.50 -13.45
CA ALA A 45 3.04 -23.70 -13.58
C ALA A 45 2.66 -24.03 -15.04
N LEU A 46 2.67 -23.02 -15.91
CA LEU A 46 2.47 -23.15 -17.36
C LEU A 46 3.80 -23.29 -18.13
N GLU A 47 4.90 -23.55 -17.44
CA GLU A 47 6.25 -23.68 -18.00
C GLU A 47 6.74 -22.43 -18.74
N LYS A 48 6.21 -21.25 -18.40
CA LYS A 48 6.60 -19.96 -18.98
C LYS A 48 7.78 -19.34 -18.23
N HIS A 49 8.58 -18.55 -18.97
CA HIS A 49 9.62 -17.74 -18.36
C HIS A 49 9.01 -16.45 -17.82
N ALA A 50 9.18 -16.22 -16.53
CA ALA A 50 8.71 -15.01 -15.87
C ALA A 50 9.66 -14.59 -14.76
N ALA A 51 9.66 -13.30 -14.41
CA ALA A 51 10.35 -12.76 -13.25
C ALA A 51 9.67 -11.48 -12.78
N VAL A 52 9.87 -11.14 -11.49
CA VAL A 52 9.33 -9.93 -10.87
C VAL A 52 10.41 -8.86 -10.77
N LEU A 53 10.08 -7.64 -11.09
CA LEU A 53 10.95 -6.47 -10.95
C LEU A 53 10.26 -5.38 -10.14
N CYS A 54 10.96 -4.91 -9.11
CA CYS A 54 10.58 -3.77 -8.30
C CYS A 54 11.78 -2.83 -8.13
N ALA A 55 11.54 -1.51 -8.08
CA ALA A 55 12.59 -0.53 -7.86
C ALA A 55 13.21 -0.65 -6.47
N ASP A 56 12.41 -0.97 -5.48
CA ASP A 56 12.83 -1.12 -4.08
C ASP A 56 12.85 -2.59 -3.65
N PRO A 57 13.61 -2.91 -2.60
CA PRO A 57 13.61 -4.25 -2.02
C PRO A 57 12.23 -4.66 -1.52
N ILE A 58 11.87 -5.93 -1.72
CA ILE A 58 10.67 -6.51 -1.11
C ILE A 58 10.85 -6.53 0.42
N PRO A 59 9.92 -5.94 1.20
CA PRO A 59 10.00 -5.95 2.66
C PRO A 59 10.09 -7.37 3.23
N GLY A 60 10.92 -7.54 4.29
CA GLY A 60 11.20 -8.85 4.88
C GLY A 60 9.95 -9.62 5.33
N ARG A 61 8.87 -8.93 5.71
CA ARG A 61 7.59 -9.56 6.08
C ARG A 61 6.90 -10.27 4.90
N TYR A 62 7.26 -9.95 3.65
CA TYR A 62 6.77 -10.61 2.44
C TYR A 62 7.79 -11.59 1.84
N ALA A 63 8.92 -11.84 2.50
CA ALA A 63 9.98 -12.71 1.98
C ALA A 63 9.52 -14.15 1.69
N PHE A 64 8.46 -14.61 2.36
CA PHE A 64 7.89 -15.94 2.14
C PHE A 64 7.26 -16.11 0.74
N THR A 65 6.87 -15.02 0.06
CA THR A 65 6.33 -15.06 -1.31
C THR A 65 7.39 -15.49 -2.32
N ASN A 66 8.65 -15.18 -2.07
CA ASN A 66 9.85 -15.64 -2.73
C ASN A 66 9.77 -15.76 -4.27
N PRO A 67 9.31 -14.74 -5.01
CA PRO A 67 9.32 -14.78 -6.46
C PRO A 67 10.75 -14.70 -7.00
N ARG A 68 10.98 -15.20 -8.22
CA ARG A 68 12.24 -14.93 -8.91
C ARG A 68 12.33 -13.45 -9.27
N LEU A 69 13.33 -12.77 -8.71
CA LEU A 69 13.60 -11.38 -9.05
C LEU A 69 14.39 -11.31 -10.37
N PHE A 70 13.95 -10.42 -11.25
CA PHE A 70 14.57 -10.19 -12.54
C PHE A 70 15.95 -9.55 -12.42
N LYS A 71 16.94 -10.13 -13.11
CA LYS A 71 18.35 -9.67 -13.13
C LYS A 71 18.88 -9.50 -14.56
N GLY A 72 17.97 -9.37 -15.54
CA GLY A 72 18.36 -9.25 -16.95
C GLY A 72 18.65 -10.58 -17.64
N GLU A 73 18.12 -11.69 -17.14
CA GLU A 73 18.39 -13.03 -17.67
C GLU A 73 17.65 -13.39 -18.95
N PHE A 74 16.67 -12.60 -19.38
CA PHE A 74 15.96 -12.70 -20.65
C PHE A 74 15.50 -11.32 -21.16
N GLU A 75 15.25 -11.24 -22.46
CA GLU A 75 14.58 -10.06 -23.05
C GLU A 75 13.07 -10.24 -22.88
N PRO A 76 12.36 -9.32 -22.19
CA PRO A 76 10.92 -9.43 -22.03
C PRO A 76 10.17 -9.36 -23.35
N GLN A 77 9.28 -10.33 -23.59
CA GLN A 77 8.34 -10.28 -24.71
C GLN A 77 7.16 -9.36 -24.37
N ILE A 78 6.70 -9.40 -23.11
CA ILE A 78 5.70 -8.47 -22.59
C ILE A 78 6.07 -8.01 -21.17
N VAL A 79 5.61 -6.81 -20.85
CA VAL A 79 5.74 -6.19 -19.55
C VAL A 79 4.34 -6.05 -18.91
N VAL A 80 4.15 -6.63 -17.74
CA VAL A 80 2.86 -6.67 -17.02
C VAL A 80 3.00 -5.92 -15.72
N ALA A 81 2.22 -4.90 -15.50
CA ALA A 81 2.13 -4.20 -14.21
C ALA A 81 0.99 -4.79 -13.36
N VAL A 82 1.23 -4.98 -12.07
CA VAL A 82 0.21 -5.42 -11.11
C VAL A 82 0.11 -4.43 -9.97
N ASP A 83 -1.10 -3.96 -9.70
CA ASP A 83 -1.39 -3.01 -8.62
C ASP A 83 -0.59 -1.71 -8.74
N VAL A 84 -0.56 -1.10 -9.92
CA VAL A 84 0.16 0.15 -10.18
C VAL A 84 -0.74 1.17 -10.87
N ALA A 85 -1.14 2.22 -10.15
CA ALA A 85 -2.06 3.22 -10.65
C ALA A 85 -1.46 4.19 -11.69
N SER A 86 -0.14 4.41 -11.67
CA SER A 86 0.52 5.37 -12.57
C SER A 86 2.01 5.09 -12.72
N VAL A 87 2.59 5.60 -13.81
CA VAL A 87 4.03 5.44 -14.14
C VAL A 87 4.95 5.94 -13.03
N GLN A 88 4.57 6.99 -12.30
CA GLN A 88 5.35 7.58 -11.21
C GLN A 88 5.54 6.63 -10.02
N LEU A 89 4.69 5.61 -9.92
CA LEU A 89 4.75 4.62 -8.84
C LEU A 89 5.76 3.50 -9.12
N PHE A 90 6.29 3.36 -10.32
CA PHE A 90 7.30 2.33 -10.59
C PHE A 90 8.64 2.60 -9.89
N GLY A 91 9.02 3.87 -9.70
CA GLY A 91 10.32 4.24 -9.13
C GLY A 91 11.47 4.14 -10.14
N GLU A 92 12.70 4.38 -9.65
CA GLU A 92 13.88 4.50 -10.52
C GLU A 92 14.97 3.43 -10.23
N GLY A 93 14.80 2.63 -9.17
CA GLY A 93 15.77 1.60 -8.77
C GLY A 93 15.79 0.39 -9.70
N ASN A 94 16.82 -0.45 -9.54
CA ASN A 94 16.95 -1.77 -10.18
C ASN A 94 16.75 -1.80 -11.71
N GLY A 95 16.94 -0.67 -12.41
CA GLY A 95 16.78 -0.58 -13.87
C GLY A 95 15.33 -0.57 -14.34
N VAL A 96 14.34 -0.41 -13.45
CA VAL A 96 12.92 -0.32 -13.76
C VAL A 96 12.59 0.67 -14.89
N PRO A 97 13.19 1.89 -14.97
CA PRO A 97 12.83 2.88 -16.00
C PRO A 97 13.02 2.41 -17.45
N GLN A 98 13.88 1.43 -17.71
CA GLN A 98 14.07 0.90 -19.06
C GLN A 98 12.86 0.08 -19.55
N TYR A 99 12.08 -0.49 -18.62
CA TYR A 99 10.92 -1.34 -18.90
C TYR A 99 9.58 -0.59 -18.79
N THR A 100 9.56 0.59 -18.17
CA THR A 100 8.32 1.37 -17.96
C THR A 100 7.99 2.35 -19.10
N ARG A 101 8.85 2.42 -20.13
CA ARG A 101 8.57 3.24 -21.34
C ARG A 101 7.40 2.70 -22.15
N HIS A 102 7.18 1.40 -22.12
CA HIS A 102 6.05 0.71 -22.71
C HIS A 102 5.67 -0.43 -21.78
N VAL A 103 4.44 -0.38 -21.25
CA VAL A 103 3.85 -1.43 -20.45
C VAL A 103 2.70 -2.02 -21.27
N ASP A 104 2.77 -3.32 -21.53
CA ASP A 104 1.80 -3.99 -22.37
C ASP A 104 0.49 -4.23 -21.62
N LEU A 105 0.56 -4.78 -20.41
CA LEU A 105 -0.61 -5.18 -19.62
C LEU A 105 -0.58 -4.51 -18.23
N CYS A 106 -1.76 -4.14 -17.73
CA CYS A 106 -1.95 -3.69 -16.35
C CYS A 106 -3.15 -4.39 -15.73
N ILE A 107 -2.98 -4.93 -14.52
CA ILE A 107 -4.06 -5.45 -13.69
C ILE A 107 -4.09 -4.58 -12.44
N ASP A 108 -5.18 -3.80 -12.24
CA ASP A 108 -5.23 -2.78 -11.21
C ASP A 108 -6.66 -2.56 -10.69
N HIS A 109 -6.76 -2.13 -9.44
CA HIS A 109 -8.02 -1.81 -8.79
C HIS A 109 -8.16 -0.32 -8.41
N HIS A 110 -7.16 0.49 -8.68
CA HIS A 110 -7.21 1.91 -8.36
C HIS A 110 -8.11 2.69 -9.32
N ALA A 111 -9.21 3.27 -8.84
CA ALA A 111 -10.11 4.10 -9.64
C ALA A 111 -9.42 5.30 -10.33
N GLY A 112 -8.27 5.73 -9.80
CA GLY A 112 -7.43 6.79 -10.37
C GLY A 112 -6.35 6.31 -11.33
N ASN A 113 -6.42 5.07 -11.85
CA ASN A 113 -5.45 4.56 -12.80
C ASN A 113 -5.32 5.48 -14.02
N SER A 114 -4.10 5.84 -14.38
CA SER A 114 -3.82 6.82 -15.44
C SER A 114 -3.93 6.28 -16.87
N GLY A 115 -4.20 4.99 -17.05
CA GLY A 115 -4.32 4.36 -18.37
C GLY A 115 -3.00 4.34 -19.15
N TYR A 116 -1.89 4.08 -18.49
CA TYR A 116 -0.55 4.13 -19.07
C TYR A 116 -0.16 2.87 -19.86
N ALA A 117 -0.77 1.73 -19.54
CA ALA A 117 -0.53 0.48 -20.25
C ALA A 117 -1.31 0.41 -21.58
N GLU A 118 -0.84 -0.41 -22.52
CA GLU A 118 -1.55 -0.64 -23.77
C GLU A 118 -2.92 -1.27 -23.51
N PHE A 119 -2.96 -2.29 -22.67
CA PHE A 119 -4.18 -2.98 -22.26
C PHE A 119 -4.30 -2.99 -20.74
N THR A 120 -5.50 -2.76 -20.22
CA THR A 120 -5.74 -2.70 -18.75
C THR A 120 -6.98 -3.50 -18.36
N LEU A 121 -6.85 -4.37 -17.37
CA LEU A 121 -7.95 -4.90 -16.58
C LEU A 121 -8.08 -4.03 -15.32
N LEU A 122 -9.13 -3.21 -15.26
CA LEU A 122 -9.36 -2.27 -14.15
C LEU A 122 -10.76 -2.46 -13.57
N ASP A 123 -10.83 -2.69 -12.27
CA ASP A 123 -12.06 -2.57 -11.50
C ASP A 123 -11.82 -1.74 -10.23
N GLY A 124 -12.09 -0.43 -10.29
CA GLY A 124 -12.00 0.49 -9.16
C GLY A 124 -12.96 0.19 -8.01
N SER A 125 -13.78 -0.82 -8.14
CA SER A 125 -14.68 -1.30 -7.09
C SER A 125 -14.16 -2.53 -6.34
N ALA A 126 -13.14 -3.22 -6.86
CA ALA A 126 -12.47 -4.33 -6.18
C ALA A 126 -11.72 -3.82 -4.93
N ALA A 127 -11.63 -4.64 -3.91
CA ALA A 127 -10.97 -4.25 -2.66
C ALA A 127 -9.45 -4.34 -2.74
N ALA A 128 -8.91 -5.11 -3.70
CA ALA A 128 -7.49 -5.34 -3.96
C ALA A 128 -7.29 -5.82 -5.40
N ALA A 129 -6.12 -5.58 -5.99
CA ALA A 129 -5.77 -6.16 -7.28
C ALA A 129 -5.72 -7.71 -7.22
N ALA A 130 -5.47 -8.26 -6.03
CA ALA A 130 -5.51 -9.71 -5.78
C ALA A 130 -6.88 -10.36 -6.08
N GLU A 131 -8.01 -9.65 -5.93
CA GLU A 131 -9.33 -10.18 -6.36
C GLU A 131 -9.36 -10.41 -7.88
N LEU A 132 -8.91 -9.43 -8.65
CA LEU A 132 -8.88 -9.50 -10.12
C LEU A 132 -7.90 -10.56 -10.60
N LEU A 133 -6.72 -10.59 -9.99
CA LEU A 133 -5.69 -11.55 -10.37
C LEU A 133 -6.11 -13.00 -10.04
N TYR A 134 -6.82 -13.25 -8.94
CA TYR A 134 -7.42 -14.54 -8.65
C TYR A 134 -8.30 -15.00 -9.82
N GLU A 135 -9.19 -14.13 -10.30
CA GLU A 135 -10.07 -14.46 -11.44
C GLU A 135 -9.29 -14.71 -12.73
N VAL A 136 -8.24 -13.92 -13.00
CA VAL A 136 -7.36 -14.09 -14.17
C VAL A 136 -6.65 -15.44 -14.12
N ILE A 137 -6.07 -15.83 -12.97
CA ILE A 137 -5.38 -17.11 -12.81
C ILE A 137 -6.36 -18.28 -12.99
N CYS A 138 -7.59 -18.18 -12.47
CA CYS A 138 -8.65 -19.16 -12.71
C CYS A 138 -9.02 -19.25 -14.21
N ALA A 139 -9.12 -18.12 -14.92
CA ALA A 139 -9.40 -18.07 -16.35
C ALA A 139 -8.24 -18.62 -17.21
N MET A 140 -7.01 -18.59 -16.71
CA MET A 140 -5.86 -19.26 -17.31
C MET A 140 -5.89 -20.78 -17.09
N HIS A 141 -6.87 -21.33 -16.36
CA HIS A 141 -6.97 -22.74 -15.97
C HIS A 141 -5.77 -23.25 -15.17
N VAL A 142 -5.14 -22.36 -14.38
CA VAL A 142 -4.06 -22.73 -13.47
C VAL A 142 -4.65 -23.10 -12.12
N GLU A 143 -4.16 -24.19 -11.54
CA GLU A 143 -4.53 -24.59 -10.18
C GLU A 143 -3.99 -23.55 -9.17
N ILE A 144 -4.86 -23.08 -8.28
CA ILE A 144 -4.46 -22.23 -7.16
C ILE A 144 -3.79 -23.12 -6.10
N THR A 145 -2.48 -23.25 -6.19
CA THR A 145 -1.70 -23.98 -5.17
C THR A 145 -1.73 -23.25 -3.83
N PRO A 146 -1.44 -23.92 -2.68
CA PRO A 146 -1.36 -23.24 -1.38
C PRO A 146 -0.43 -22.03 -1.38
N HIS A 147 0.67 -22.08 -2.16
CA HIS A 147 1.60 -20.95 -2.24
C HIS A 147 1.04 -19.76 -3.05
N ILE A 148 0.36 -20.03 -4.16
CA ILE A 148 -0.36 -18.98 -4.91
C ILE A 148 -1.48 -18.39 -4.03
N ALA A 149 -2.18 -19.24 -3.28
CA ALA A 149 -3.21 -18.81 -2.34
C ALA A 149 -2.65 -17.92 -1.21
N ASP A 150 -1.51 -18.26 -0.63
CA ASP A 150 -0.81 -17.41 0.35
C ASP A 150 -0.47 -16.03 -0.22
N CYS A 151 0.06 -15.98 -1.45
CA CYS A 151 0.41 -14.72 -2.13
C CYS A 151 -0.82 -13.86 -2.38
N LEU A 152 -1.89 -14.40 -2.94
CA LEU A 152 -3.14 -13.67 -3.19
C LEU A 152 -3.84 -13.24 -1.91
N TYR A 153 -3.85 -14.10 -0.87
CA TYR A 153 -4.41 -13.76 0.43
C TYR A 153 -3.64 -12.62 1.09
N THR A 154 -2.34 -12.57 0.89
CA THR A 154 -1.51 -11.46 1.39
C THR A 154 -1.97 -10.14 0.78
N GLY A 155 -2.10 -10.06 -0.55
CA GLY A 155 -2.63 -8.86 -1.20
C GLY A 155 -4.01 -8.48 -0.69
N LEU A 156 -4.93 -9.43 -0.74
CA LEU A 156 -6.31 -9.22 -0.31
C LEU A 156 -6.43 -8.73 1.13
N SER A 157 -5.68 -9.35 2.06
CA SER A 157 -5.76 -9.02 3.49
C SER A 157 -5.07 -7.69 3.83
N THR A 158 -3.94 -7.35 3.18
CA THR A 158 -3.24 -6.10 3.46
C THR A 158 -4.03 -4.91 2.95
N ASP A 159 -4.58 -4.96 1.74
CA ASP A 159 -5.30 -3.85 1.13
C ASP A 159 -6.69 -3.60 1.75
N THR A 160 -7.23 -4.61 2.41
CA THR A 160 -8.46 -4.50 3.21
C THR A 160 -8.21 -4.21 4.69
N GLY A 161 -6.94 -4.06 5.11
CA GLY A 161 -6.58 -3.93 6.53
C GLY A 161 -7.10 -5.08 7.37
N CYS A 162 -6.93 -6.31 6.90
CA CYS A 162 -7.53 -7.52 7.44
C CYS A 162 -9.07 -7.43 7.50
N PHE A 163 -9.68 -7.10 6.36
CA PHE A 163 -11.13 -7.00 6.14
C PHE A 163 -11.86 -5.92 6.98
N LYS A 164 -11.12 -4.92 7.46
CA LYS A 164 -11.67 -3.81 8.27
C LYS A 164 -12.06 -2.58 7.47
N PHE A 165 -11.48 -2.39 6.28
CA PHE A 165 -11.71 -1.19 5.49
C PHE A 165 -13.04 -1.24 4.73
N SER A 166 -13.56 -0.07 4.38
CA SER A 166 -14.84 0.08 3.69
C SER A 166 -14.85 -0.45 2.25
N SER A 167 -13.67 -0.70 1.67
CA SER A 167 -13.50 -1.39 0.39
C SER A 167 -13.90 -2.87 0.45
N THR A 168 -13.85 -3.49 1.64
CA THR A 168 -14.24 -4.90 1.85
C THR A 168 -15.69 -5.14 1.49
N LYS A 169 -15.94 -6.08 0.58
CA LYS A 169 -17.25 -6.48 0.08
C LYS A 169 -17.53 -7.96 0.33
N ALA A 170 -18.72 -8.41 -0.01
CA ALA A 170 -19.05 -9.84 0.00
C ALA A 170 -18.19 -10.64 -0.98
N SER A 171 -17.88 -10.09 -2.17
CA SER A 171 -16.93 -10.69 -3.14
C SER A 171 -15.56 -10.92 -2.53
N THR A 172 -15.04 -9.95 -1.78
CA THR A 172 -13.76 -10.03 -1.07
C THR A 172 -13.70 -11.22 -0.13
N HIS A 173 -14.75 -11.42 0.68
CA HIS A 173 -14.85 -12.58 1.57
C HIS A 173 -15.03 -13.90 0.81
N ILE A 174 -15.74 -13.91 -0.33
CA ILE A 174 -15.87 -15.09 -1.18
C ILE A 174 -14.51 -15.47 -1.77
N THR A 175 -13.73 -14.51 -2.27
CA THR A 175 -12.37 -14.75 -2.75
C THR A 175 -11.48 -15.26 -1.62
N ALA A 176 -11.53 -14.64 -0.43
CA ALA A 176 -10.79 -15.13 0.74
C ALA A 176 -11.15 -16.59 1.09
N ALA A 177 -12.45 -16.93 1.10
CA ALA A 177 -12.89 -18.30 1.36
C ALA A 177 -12.32 -19.31 0.35
N LYS A 178 -12.31 -18.96 -0.94
CA LYS A 178 -11.73 -19.81 -1.98
C LYS A 178 -10.21 -19.97 -1.83
N LEU A 179 -9.50 -18.93 -1.43
CA LEU A 179 -8.07 -19.01 -1.13
C LEU A 179 -7.80 -19.90 0.10
N MET A 180 -8.66 -19.85 1.12
CA MET A 180 -8.60 -20.76 2.26
C MET A 180 -8.85 -22.21 1.85
N GLU A 181 -9.84 -22.46 0.98
CA GLU A 181 -10.10 -23.79 0.42
C GLU A 181 -8.91 -24.33 -0.41
N ALA A 182 -8.19 -23.43 -1.09
CA ALA A 182 -6.95 -23.74 -1.81
C ALA A 182 -5.73 -23.92 -0.90
N GLY A 183 -5.88 -23.72 0.42
CA GLY A 183 -4.86 -24.01 1.43
C GLY A 183 -4.04 -22.79 1.88
N ALA A 184 -4.56 -21.56 1.72
CA ALA A 184 -3.91 -20.38 2.29
C ALA A 184 -3.76 -20.51 3.82
N ARG A 185 -2.56 -20.21 4.34
CA ARG A 185 -2.21 -20.29 5.77
C ARG A 185 -2.63 -19.05 6.53
N VAL A 186 -3.94 -18.81 6.58
CA VAL A 186 -4.54 -17.55 7.05
C VAL A 186 -4.10 -17.15 8.45
N GLU A 187 -4.02 -18.10 9.41
CA GLU A 187 -3.58 -17.83 10.78
C GLU A 187 -2.13 -17.32 10.79
N GLU A 188 -1.22 -18.04 10.09
CA GLU A 188 0.19 -17.67 10.03
C GLU A 188 0.38 -16.32 9.34
N LEU A 189 -0.33 -16.09 8.22
CA LEU A 189 -0.24 -14.84 7.46
C LEU A 189 -0.77 -13.66 8.25
N ASN A 190 -1.94 -13.78 8.88
CA ASN A 190 -2.49 -12.70 9.70
C ASN A 190 -1.60 -12.39 10.89
N THR A 191 -1.07 -13.40 11.57
CA THR A 191 -0.11 -13.21 12.67
C THR A 191 1.14 -12.48 12.18
N LEU A 192 1.71 -12.90 11.04
CA LEU A 192 2.91 -12.28 10.48
C LEU A 192 2.66 -10.83 10.04
N LEU A 193 1.55 -10.58 9.34
CA LEU A 193 1.29 -9.31 8.66
C LEU A 193 0.72 -8.23 9.61
N PHE A 194 -0.07 -8.63 10.62
CA PHE A 194 -0.83 -7.67 11.44
C PHE A 194 -0.49 -7.71 12.93
N ASP A 195 -0.10 -8.87 13.47
CA ASP A 195 0.08 -9.03 14.92
C ASP A 195 1.55 -9.02 15.32
N THR A 196 2.46 -9.48 14.44
CA THR A 196 3.89 -9.52 14.72
C THR A 196 4.54 -8.17 14.36
N LYS A 197 5.25 -7.58 15.33
CA LYS A 197 5.98 -6.33 15.16
C LYS A 197 7.45 -6.51 15.50
N PRO A 198 8.38 -5.91 14.72
CA PRO A 198 9.79 -5.84 15.09
C PRO A 198 9.97 -5.15 16.46
N ARG A 199 11.00 -5.55 17.20
CA ARG A 199 11.32 -4.93 18.51
C ARG A 199 11.63 -3.44 18.36
N GLU A 200 12.30 -3.07 17.29
CA GLU A 200 12.65 -1.70 16.94
C GLU A 200 11.38 -0.84 16.74
N ARG A 201 10.38 -1.38 16.08
CA ARG A 201 9.07 -0.73 15.93
C ARG A 201 8.36 -0.59 17.28
N MET A 202 8.37 -1.63 18.12
CA MET A 202 7.78 -1.56 19.47
C MET A 202 8.45 -0.48 20.33
N GLU A 203 9.77 -0.31 20.19
CA GLU A 203 10.50 0.77 20.88
C GLU A 203 10.10 2.15 20.35
N ALA A 204 9.99 2.33 19.04
CA ALA A 204 9.51 3.58 18.45
C ALA A 204 8.07 3.89 18.87
N GLU A 205 7.17 2.88 18.91
CA GLU A 205 5.81 3.04 19.44
C GLU A 205 5.82 3.46 20.92
N ARG A 206 6.68 2.86 21.74
CA ARG A 206 6.81 3.23 23.15
C ARG A 206 7.23 4.69 23.33
N ILE A 207 8.22 5.15 22.56
CA ILE A 207 8.68 6.53 22.57
C ILE A 207 7.54 7.46 22.11
N ALA A 208 6.89 7.15 21.00
CA ALA A 208 5.78 7.94 20.47
C ALA A 208 4.61 8.06 21.47
N ARG A 209 4.28 6.98 22.18
CA ARG A 209 3.23 6.99 23.23
C ARG A 209 3.61 7.81 24.45
N ASN A 210 4.89 7.90 24.81
CA ASN A 210 5.35 8.78 25.89
C ASN A 210 5.20 10.27 25.52
N HIS A 211 5.16 10.59 24.23
CA HIS A 211 4.94 11.94 23.69
C HIS A 211 3.47 12.17 23.27
N LEU A 212 2.54 11.38 23.75
CA LEU A 212 1.12 11.56 23.45
C LEU A 212 0.57 12.80 24.16
N GLU A 213 0.01 13.68 23.37
CA GLU A 213 -0.64 14.92 23.83
C GLU A 213 -2.09 14.96 23.32
N TYR A 214 -3.00 15.50 24.14
CA TYR A 214 -4.38 15.74 23.75
C TYR A 214 -4.64 17.23 23.64
N HIS A 215 -5.33 17.64 22.58
CA HIS A 215 -5.67 19.02 22.27
C HIS A 215 -7.15 19.13 21.89
N LEU A 216 -7.68 20.35 21.90
CA LEU A 216 -9.05 20.66 21.44
C LEU A 216 -10.11 19.80 22.14
N ASP A 217 -10.07 19.78 23.48
CA ASP A 217 -10.97 18.96 24.33
C ASP A 217 -10.93 17.45 23.99
N GLY A 218 -9.75 16.93 23.64
CA GLY A 218 -9.55 15.52 23.28
C GLY A 218 -9.94 15.15 21.86
N ARG A 219 -10.45 16.09 21.05
CA ARG A 219 -10.78 15.84 19.65
C ARG A 219 -9.54 15.67 18.75
N CYS A 220 -8.39 16.16 19.19
CA CYS A 220 -7.10 15.97 18.52
C CYS A 220 -6.11 15.28 19.43
N ALA A 221 -5.44 14.25 18.92
CA ALA A 221 -4.32 13.61 19.59
C ALA A 221 -3.05 13.74 18.74
N LEU A 222 -1.93 14.02 19.38
CA LEU A 222 -0.64 14.27 18.74
C LEU A 222 0.43 13.37 19.38
N ILE A 223 1.25 12.75 18.54
CA ILE A 223 2.51 12.12 18.93
C ILE A 223 3.66 12.73 18.12
N TYR A 224 4.88 12.66 18.65
CA TYR A 224 6.05 13.06 17.89
C TYR A 224 7.26 12.17 18.17
N LEU A 225 8.21 12.20 17.25
CA LEU A 225 9.52 11.58 17.40
C LEU A 225 10.57 12.59 16.93
N THR A 226 11.59 12.79 17.75
CA THR A 226 12.78 13.55 17.40
C THR A 226 13.71 12.70 16.53
N ARG A 227 14.64 13.34 15.85
CA ARG A 227 15.62 12.66 15.01
C ARG A 227 16.47 11.66 15.82
N ASP A 228 16.93 12.09 16.99
CA ASP A 228 17.75 11.25 17.87
C ASP A 228 17.00 9.99 18.33
N GLU A 229 15.72 10.12 18.66
CA GLU A 229 14.85 9.01 19.08
C GLU A 229 14.60 8.01 17.95
N ILE A 230 14.39 8.51 16.71
CA ILE A 230 14.24 7.66 15.52
C ILE A 230 15.53 6.86 15.30
N GLU A 231 16.70 7.51 15.37
CA GLU A 231 17.98 6.85 15.20
C GLU A 231 18.29 5.83 16.32
N GLN A 232 17.99 6.18 17.57
CA GLN A 232 18.16 5.28 18.71
C GLN A 232 17.25 4.05 18.65
N SER A 233 16.02 4.19 18.19
CA SER A 233 15.08 3.08 18.04
C SER A 233 15.51 2.08 16.96
N ARG A 234 16.32 2.51 15.98
CA ARG A 234 16.73 1.72 14.80
C ARG A 234 15.55 1.18 14.00
N VAL A 235 14.40 1.80 14.12
CA VAL A 235 13.18 1.40 13.42
C VAL A 235 13.34 1.58 11.92
N ASP A 236 12.83 0.62 11.16
CA ASP A 236 12.77 0.73 9.70
C ASP A 236 11.88 1.92 9.29
N PRO A 237 12.27 2.73 8.29
CA PRO A 237 11.45 3.82 7.80
C PRO A 237 10.02 3.40 7.39
N ALA A 238 9.83 2.18 6.88
CA ALA A 238 8.51 1.65 6.54
C ALA A 238 7.64 1.45 7.79
N ASP A 239 8.23 0.96 8.89
CA ASP A 239 7.52 0.79 10.16
C ASP A 239 7.14 2.12 10.82
N LEU A 240 7.89 3.21 10.57
CA LEU A 240 7.53 4.55 11.04
C LEU A 240 6.22 5.08 10.44
N GLU A 241 5.90 4.71 9.21
CA GLU A 241 4.63 5.13 8.59
C GLU A 241 3.42 4.52 9.31
N GLU A 242 3.55 3.32 9.84
CA GLU A 242 2.45 2.67 10.56
C GLU A 242 2.13 3.33 11.91
N LEU A 243 3.09 4.05 12.53
CA LEU A 243 2.85 4.84 13.74
C LEU A 243 1.80 5.94 13.53
N THR A 244 1.57 6.37 12.31
CA THR A 244 0.61 7.43 11.98
C THR A 244 -0.83 7.09 12.33
N SER A 245 -1.14 5.80 12.50
CA SER A 245 -2.46 5.32 12.92
C SER A 245 -2.69 5.36 14.44
N LEU A 246 -1.63 5.51 15.25
CA LEU A 246 -1.75 5.45 16.71
C LEU A 246 -2.65 6.55 17.29
N PRO A 247 -2.49 7.85 16.96
CA PRO A 247 -3.31 8.90 17.56
C PRO A 247 -4.78 8.79 17.19
N ILE A 248 -5.09 8.46 15.92
CA ILE A 248 -6.48 8.39 15.44
C ILE A 248 -7.21 7.15 15.97
N SER A 249 -6.50 6.14 16.47
CA SER A 249 -7.12 4.95 17.06
C SER A 249 -7.71 5.19 18.46
N ILE A 250 -7.50 6.36 19.05
CA ILE A 250 -7.98 6.70 20.39
C ILE A 250 -9.45 7.10 20.34
N GLU A 251 -10.24 6.58 21.25
CA GLU A 251 -11.67 6.89 21.35
C GLU A 251 -11.94 8.39 21.49
N GLY A 252 -12.88 8.92 20.69
CA GLY A 252 -13.25 10.32 20.68
C GLY A 252 -12.36 11.23 19.83
N VAL A 253 -11.18 10.78 19.42
CA VAL A 253 -10.28 11.56 18.56
C VAL A 253 -10.85 11.67 17.16
N LYS A 254 -10.89 12.89 16.63
CA LYS A 254 -11.30 13.23 15.26
C LYS A 254 -10.11 13.43 14.34
N VAL A 255 -8.99 13.94 14.87
CA VAL A 255 -7.75 14.17 14.13
C VAL A 255 -6.57 13.61 14.89
N GLY A 256 -5.84 12.69 14.25
CA GLY A 256 -4.58 12.15 14.75
C GLY A 256 -3.40 12.77 14.01
N LEU A 257 -2.44 13.30 14.74
CA LEU A 257 -1.23 13.95 14.23
C LEU A 257 0.01 13.14 14.62
N THR A 258 0.90 12.90 13.65
CA THR A 258 2.21 12.31 13.91
C THR A 258 3.29 13.22 13.32
N LEU A 259 4.15 13.77 14.16
CA LEU A 259 5.24 14.65 13.78
C LEU A 259 6.57 13.90 13.85
N ARG A 260 7.33 13.88 12.77
CA ARG A 260 8.64 13.20 12.69
C ARG A 260 9.70 14.18 12.23
N GLN A 261 10.72 14.38 13.05
CA GLN A 261 11.83 15.27 12.71
C GLN A 261 12.68 14.66 11.58
N GLN A 262 12.89 15.44 10.53
CA GLN A 262 13.68 15.06 9.37
C GLN A 262 15.17 15.41 9.56
N PRO A 263 16.09 14.81 8.76
CA PRO A 263 17.53 15.11 8.86
C PRO A 263 17.88 16.61 8.73
N GLY A 264 17.07 17.38 7.99
CA GLY A 264 17.23 18.82 7.81
C GLY A 264 16.68 19.68 8.95
N GLY A 265 16.13 19.06 10.02
CA GLY A 265 15.53 19.78 11.16
C GLY A 265 14.07 20.21 10.93
N SER A 266 13.50 19.96 9.76
CA SER A 266 12.06 20.12 9.51
C SER A 266 11.26 19.00 10.19
N TYR A 267 9.94 19.16 10.27
CA TYR A 267 9.01 18.15 10.75
C TYR A 267 8.07 17.73 9.64
N ARG A 268 8.14 16.43 9.28
CA ARG A 268 7.11 15.80 8.45
C ARG A 268 5.91 15.49 9.35
N ILE A 269 4.76 16.01 8.97
CA ILE A 269 3.50 15.86 9.70
C ILE A 269 2.58 14.95 8.91
N SER A 270 2.14 13.88 9.54
CA SER A 270 1.10 13.01 9.01
C SER A 270 -0.22 13.30 9.73
N VAL A 271 -1.27 13.51 8.96
CA VAL A 271 -2.63 13.78 9.42
C VAL A 271 -3.51 12.59 9.10
N ARG A 272 -4.21 12.05 10.09
CA ARG A 272 -5.23 11.01 9.93
C ARG A 272 -6.52 11.50 10.56
N THR A 273 -7.67 11.24 9.93
CA THR A 273 -8.95 11.79 10.41
C THR A 273 -10.04 10.74 10.55
N ALA A 274 -10.96 10.99 11.47
CA ALA A 274 -12.21 10.27 11.60
C ALA A 274 -13.21 10.69 10.50
N LYS A 275 -14.27 9.90 10.28
CA LYS A 275 -15.33 10.21 9.31
C LYS A 275 -15.88 11.63 9.57
N GLY A 276 -16.06 12.40 8.51
CA GLY A 276 -16.57 13.77 8.57
C GLY A 276 -15.49 14.86 8.70
N VAL A 277 -14.20 14.52 8.71
CA VAL A 277 -13.10 15.51 8.74
C VAL A 277 -12.16 15.25 7.56
N ASP A 278 -11.82 16.30 6.80
CA ASP A 278 -10.92 16.21 5.64
C ASP A 278 -9.46 16.51 6.04
N ALA A 279 -8.62 15.46 6.07
CA ALA A 279 -7.20 15.58 6.32
C ALA A 279 -6.48 16.39 5.24
N CYS A 280 -6.92 16.27 3.98
CA CYS A 280 -6.31 16.97 2.86
C CYS A 280 -6.49 18.50 2.98
N GLU A 281 -7.64 18.95 3.46
CA GLU A 281 -7.91 20.36 3.71
C GLU A 281 -6.93 20.92 4.76
N ILE A 282 -6.74 20.20 5.88
CA ILE A 282 -5.78 20.58 6.92
C ILE A 282 -4.37 20.71 6.34
N ALA A 283 -3.92 19.69 5.61
CA ALA A 283 -2.56 19.65 5.07
C ALA A 283 -2.32 20.70 3.99
N LYS A 284 -3.28 20.97 3.10
CA LYS A 284 -3.19 21.96 2.01
C LYS A 284 -2.94 23.38 2.53
N ARG A 285 -3.53 23.75 3.66
CA ARG A 285 -3.35 25.09 4.27
C ARG A 285 -1.89 25.33 4.70
N LEU A 286 -1.12 24.25 4.88
CA LEU A 286 0.32 24.27 5.22
C LEU A 286 1.22 23.85 4.05
N GLY A 287 0.71 23.94 2.81
CA GLY A 287 1.48 23.61 1.60
C GLY A 287 1.65 22.10 1.34
N GLY A 288 0.90 21.26 2.05
CA GLY A 288 0.89 19.81 1.88
C GLY A 288 -0.25 19.31 1.01
N GLY A 289 -0.61 18.02 1.16
CA GLY A 289 -1.70 17.40 0.41
C GLY A 289 -1.92 15.95 0.81
N GLY A 290 -2.82 15.28 0.10
CA GLY A 290 -3.18 13.88 0.32
C GLY A 290 -4.64 13.60 0.01
N HIS A 291 -5.20 12.63 0.71
CA HIS A 291 -6.60 12.20 0.59
C HIS A 291 -7.42 12.64 1.80
N THR A 292 -8.74 12.55 1.68
CA THR A 292 -9.69 12.96 2.73
C THR A 292 -9.38 12.38 4.11
N ARG A 293 -8.88 11.14 4.19
CA ARG A 293 -8.62 10.44 5.46
C ARG A 293 -7.14 10.41 5.86
N ALA A 294 -6.24 10.72 4.95
CA ALA A 294 -4.80 10.61 5.12
C ALA A 294 -4.08 11.65 4.28
N ALA A 295 -3.45 12.60 4.93
CA ALA A 295 -2.69 13.66 4.28
C ALA A 295 -1.40 13.96 5.06
N GLY A 296 -0.54 14.81 4.50
CA GLY A 296 0.68 15.24 5.18
C GLY A 296 1.22 16.54 4.63
N CYS A 297 2.05 17.17 5.45
CA CYS A 297 2.80 18.37 5.09
C CYS A 297 4.19 18.32 5.74
N GLU A 298 5.05 19.25 5.37
CA GLU A 298 6.36 19.40 5.98
C GLU A 298 6.53 20.86 6.42
N LEU A 299 6.92 21.05 7.68
CA LEU A 299 7.12 22.38 8.26
C LEU A 299 8.57 22.57 8.69
N LEU A 300 9.14 23.72 8.32
CA LEU A 300 10.45 24.17 8.79
C LEU A 300 10.34 24.76 10.20
N GLY A 301 11.37 24.59 11.01
CA GLY A 301 11.45 25.17 12.35
C GLY A 301 11.51 24.14 13.47
N ASN A 302 11.32 24.60 14.71
CA ASN A 302 11.34 23.74 15.88
C ASN A 302 9.99 23.02 16.10
N LEU A 303 9.99 22.07 17.03
CA LEU A 303 8.81 21.27 17.37
C LEU A 303 7.60 22.12 17.79
N ASP A 304 7.81 23.13 18.64
CA ASP A 304 6.72 23.95 19.17
C ASP A 304 6.05 24.77 18.06
N ASN A 305 6.84 25.31 17.13
CA ASN A 305 6.32 26.02 15.97
C ASN A 305 5.51 25.07 15.05
N ALA A 306 6.03 23.87 14.81
CA ALA A 306 5.32 22.87 13.99
C ALA A 306 4.00 22.43 14.65
N LYS A 307 4.00 22.19 15.97
CA LYS A 307 2.79 21.89 16.74
C LYS A 307 1.77 23.03 16.66
N SER A 308 2.21 24.26 16.95
CA SER A 308 1.31 25.43 16.96
C SER A 308 0.67 25.66 15.59
N ALA A 309 1.45 25.55 14.52
CA ALA A 309 0.95 25.75 13.16
C ALA A 309 -0.09 24.69 12.76
N ILE A 310 0.20 23.40 12.97
CA ILE A 310 -0.74 22.34 12.57
C ILE A 310 -2.01 22.33 13.45
N LEU A 311 -1.89 22.60 14.75
CA LEU A 311 -3.03 22.65 15.66
C LEU A 311 -3.99 23.79 15.32
N ALA A 312 -3.49 24.94 14.90
CA ALA A 312 -4.34 26.05 14.45
C ALA A 312 -5.19 25.66 13.22
N GLU A 313 -4.61 24.92 12.27
CA GLU A 313 -5.36 24.48 11.09
C GLU A 313 -6.35 23.35 11.43
N VAL A 314 -6.01 22.48 12.37
CA VAL A 314 -6.94 21.46 12.88
C VAL A 314 -8.13 22.10 13.57
N GLU A 315 -7.91 23.10 14.43
CA GLU A 315 -8.97 23.84 15.10
C GLU A 315 -9.89 24.52 14.08
N ALA A 316 -9.31 25.22 13.11
CA ALA A 316 -10.07 25.90 12.06
C ALA A 316 -10.97 24.97 11.24
N VAL A 317 -10.52 23.72 10.99
CA VAL A 317 -11.32 22.71 10.26
C VAL A 317 -12.37 22.05 11.16
N LEU A 318 -12.04 21.77 12.42
CA LEU A 318 -12.99 21.15 13.36
C LEU A 318 -14.12 22.09 13.81
N ASP A 319 -13.87 23.41 13.84
CA ASP A 319 -14.82 24.41 14.27
C ASP A 319 -15.57 25.07 13.08
N ALA A 320 -15.20 24.71 11.83
CA ALA A 320 -15.96 25.13 10.65
C ALA A 320 -17.38 24.52 10.67
N PRO A 321 -18.41 25.30 10.26
CA PRO A 321 -19.76 24.75 10.12
C PRO A 321 -19.72 23.56 9.17
N GLN A 322 -20.11 22.39 9.66
CA GLN A 322 -20.26 21.22 8.78
C GLN A 322 -21.51 21.46 7.91
N GLU A 323 -21.32 21.57 6.59
CA GLU A 323 -22.45 21.46 5.67
C GLU A 323 -23.03 20.04 5.83
N GLU A 324 -24.26 19.96 6.31
CA GLU A 324 -25.01 18.71 6.42
C GLU A 324 -25.08 18.07 5.03
N ALA A 325 -24.38 16.92 4.85
CA ALA A 325 -24.40 16.13 3.63
C ALA A 325 -25.43 15.01 3.69
#